data_46d8c3c20bba71a9cfdd0dfd8c23259b
#
_entry.id   46d8c3c20bba71a9cfdd0dfd8c23259b
#
_cell.length_a   1.000
_cell.length_b   1.000
_cell.length_c   1.000
_cell.angle_alpha   90.00
_cell.angle_beta   90.00
_cell.angle_gamma   90.00
#
_symmetry.space_group_name_H-M   'P 1'
#
loop_
_entity.id
_entity.type
_entity.pdbx_description
1 polymer ?
#
loop_
_entity_poly.entity_id
_entity_poly.type
_entity_poly.pdbx_seq_one_letter_code
_entity_poly.pdbx_strand_id
1 'polypeptide(L)'
;IIPLVTVFAIATYTMNVNMKLQNLGPKHKYAIGTDPTALMEADPIADVGPIDVIARQWSWEFVYPNGVRSSELHLPVDQRANFRLISEDVLHSFFVPAFRLKQDIIPGSIISYSLTPTREGRFRLRDAMFSGAYFSQNQTDVIVESDEAYGDWLKATAKKPLQPGLDPGRPLYDRRIARGDKGWATVPPAPAPMVNDPGDPSIPHDA
;
A
#
# COMPACT_ATOMS: atom_id res chain seq x y z
N ILE A 1 -40.75 21.06 -12.21
CA ILE A 1 -39.60 21.98 -12.28
C ILE A 1 -38.80 21.93 -10.98
N ILE A 2 -39.42 22.10 -9.79
CA ILE A 2 -38.69 22.11 -8.49
C ILE A 2 -37.80 20.87 -8.28
N PRO A 3 -38.25 19.63 -8.48
CA PRO A 3 -37.40 18.46 -8.28
C PRO A 3 -36.18 18.44 -9.24
N LEU A 4 -36.38 18.89 -10.48
CA LEU A 4 -35.32 18.93 -11.47
C LEU A 4 -34.21 19.93 -11.05
N VAL A 5 -34.60 21.12 -10.60
CA VAL A 5 -33.67 22.14 -10.12
C VAL A 5 -32.89 21.66 -8.88
N THR A 6 -33.59 20.99 -7.96
CA THR A 6 -32.98 20.43 -6.76
C THR A 6 -31.95 19.35 -7.09
N VAL A 7 -32.28 18.40 -7.97
CA VAL A 7 -31.36 17.34 -8.41
C VAL A 7 -30.15 17.94 -9.12
N PHE A 8 -30.35 18.92 -9.99
CA PHE A 8 -29.25 19.59 -10.69
C PHE A 8 -28.33 20.35 -9.73
N ALA A 9 -28.91 21.05 -8.75
CA ALA A 9 -28.12 21.76 -7.73
C ALA A 9 -27.27 20.80 -6.87
N ILE A 10 -27.87 19.65 -6.45
CA ILE A 10 -27.13 18.62 -5.70
C ILE A 10 -26.03 18.00 -6.56
N ALA A 11 -26.32 17.67 -7.82
CA ALA A 11 -25.36 17.08 -8.72
C ALA A 11 -24.16 18.01 -8.98
N THR A 12 -24.42 19.30 -9.24
CA THR A 12 -23.34 20.29 -9.42
C THR A 12 -22.54 20.53 -8.16
N TYR A 13 -23.18 20.54 -7.00
CA TYR A 13 -22.50 20.66 -5.71
C TYR A 13 -21.60 19.43 -5.45
N THR A 14 -22.12 18.22 -5.59
CA THR A 14 -21.34 16.99 -5.37
C THR A 14 -20.18 16.85 -6.36
N MET A 15 -20.38 17.21 -7.62
CA MET A 15 -19.33 17.24 -8.62
C MET A 15 -18.21 18.22 -8.25
N ASN A 16 -18.58 19.43 -7.77
CA ASN A 16 -17.61 20.43 -7.33
C ASN A 16 -16.82 19.97 -6.08
N VAL A 17 -17.51 19.35 -5.10
CA VAL A 17 -16.88 18.77 -3.92
C VAL A 17 -15.95 17.63 -4.32
N ASN A 18 -16.37 16.73 -5.22
CA ASN A 18 -15.55 15.63 -5.69
C ASN A 18 -14.28 16.13 -6.41
N MET A 19 -14.40 17.13 -7.28
CA MET A 19 -13.22 17.73 -7.93
C MET A 19 -12.27 18.38 -6.91
N LYS A 20 -12.80 19.02 -5.86
CA LYS A 20 -11.96 19.55 -4.78
C LYS A 20 -11.25 18.45 -4.01
N LEU A 21 -11.93 17.34 -3.72
CA LEU A 21 -11.34 16.18 -3.02
C LEU A 21 -10.25 15.50 -3.84
N GLN A 22 -10.42 15.39 -5.15
CA GLN A 22 -9.38 14.87 -6.06
C GLN A 22 -8.16 15.79 -6.14
N ASN A 23 -8.35 17.09 -5.88
CA ASN A 23 -7.28 18.08 -5.86
C ASN A 23 -6.71 18.36 -4.45
N LEU A 24 -7.14 17.62 -3.42
CA LEU A 24 -6.57 17.66 -2.07
C LEU A 24 -5.27 16.87 -1.97
N GLY A 25 -4.39 16.99 -2.96
CA GLY A 25 -2.99 16.64 -2.81
C GLY A 25 -2.20 17.92 -2.52
N PRO A 26 -1.05 17.84 -1.84
CA PRO A 26 -0.21 19.02 -1.65
C PRO A 26 0.17 19.59 -3.01
N LYS A 27 -0.29 20.80 -3.26
CA LYS A 27 0.12 21.75 -4.30
C LYS A 27 0.44 21.24 -5.72
N HIS A 28 0.03 20.04 -6.11
CA HIS A 28 0.19 19.59 -7.48
C HIS A 28 -0.99 20.05 -8.31
N LYS A 29 -0.71 20.95 -9.23
CA LYS A 29 -1.62 21.41 -10.29
C LYS A 29 -1.90 20.28 -11.29
N TYR A 30 -2.63 19.25 -10.88
CA TYR A 30 -3.29 18.40 -11.85
C TYR A 30 -4.62 19.04 -12.21
N ALA A 31 -4.59 19.87 -13.24
CA ALA A 31 -5.79 20.23 -13.96
C ALA A 31 -6.35 18.94 -14.59
N ILE A 32 -7.39 18.38 -13.98
CA ILE A 32 -8.17 17.32 -14.61
C ILE A 32 -8.90 17.95 -15.79
N GLY A 33 -8.46 17.56 -16.97
CA GLY A 33 -9.13 17.80 -18.23
C GLY A 33 -8.92 19.20 -18.78
N THR A 34 -7.95 19.36 -19.65
CA THR A 34 -8.07 20.09 -20.92
C THR A 34 -6.76 20.12 -21.71
N ASP A 35 -5.62 19.85 -21.12
CA ASP A 35 -4.38 19.95 -21.89
C ASP A 35 -3.41 18.79 -21.57
N PRO A 36 -3.16 17.87 -22.54
CA PRO A 36 -2.13 16.84 -22.37
C PRO A 36 -0.72 17.42 -22.20
N THR A 37 -0.48 18.67 -22.58
CA THR A 37 0.82 19.34 -22.43
C THR A 37 1.04 19.84 -21.00
N ALA A 38 -0.02 20.12 -20.24
CA ALA A 38 0.07 20.47 -18.82
C ALA A 38 0.58 19.31 -17.94
N LEU A 39 0.53 18.08 -18.41
CA LEU A 39 1.11 16.91 -17.76
C LEU A 39 2.64 16.84 -17.86
N MET A 40 3.24 17.63 -18.75
CA MET A 40 4.69 17.68 -18.96
C MET A 40 5.40 18.78 -18.17
N GLU A 41 4.66 19.73 -17.60
CA GLU A 41 5.19 20.82 -16.73
C GLU A 41 4.96 20.54 -15.23
N ALA A 42 4.57 19.33 -14.86
CA ALA A 42 4.51 18.95 -13.43
C ALA A 42 5.93 18.96 -12.86
N ASP A 43 6.12 19.76 -11.83
CA ASP A 43 7.37 19.87 -11.08
C ASP A 43 7.91 18.47 -10.75
N PRO A 44 9.13 18.09 -11.17
CA PRO A 44 9.64 16.72 -11.03
C PRO A 44 9.93 16.31 -9.57
N ILE A 45 9.60 17.14 -8.59
CA ILE A 45 10.02 16.98 -7.20
C ILE A 45 9.07 16.12 -6.36
N ALA A 46 7.93 15.67 -6.89
CA ALA A 46 6.89 15.31 -5.95
C ALA A 46 6.21 13.96 -6.11
N ASP A 47 6.56 13.15 -7.06
CA ASP A 47 5.96 11.82 -7.20
C ASP A 47 6.97 10.73 -6.80
N VAL A 48 6.64 10.04 -5.72
CA VAL A 48 7.37 8.83 -5.34
C VAL A 48 6.75 7.63 -6.05
N GLY A 49 7.60 6.82 -6.67
CA GLY A 49 7.13 5.59 -7.31
C GLY A 49 7.35 5.55 -8.82
N PRO A 50 6.75 4.56 -9.50
CA PRO A 50 5.82 3.59 -8.93
C PRO A 50 6.49 2.62 -7.95
N ILE A 51 5.86 2.42 -6.80
CA ILE A 51 6.22 1.38 -5.84
C ILE A 51 5.38 0.15 -6.17
N ASP A 52 6.02 -0.98 -6.43
CA ASP A 52 5.30 -2.25 -6.59
C ASP A 52 4.95 -2.81 -5.22
N VAL A 53 3.66 -3.00 -5.00
CA VAL A 53 3.11 -3.64 -3.81
C VAL A 53 2.72 -5.05 -4.18
N ILE A 54 3.51 -6.02 -3.75
CA ILE A 54 3.31 -7.42 -4.06
C ILE A 54 2.70 -8.11 -2.84
N ALA A 55 1.50 -8.65 -3.01
CA ALA A 55 0.78 -9.41 -2.00
C ALA A 55 0.89 -10.91 -2.27
N ARG A 56 1.16 -11.69 -1.21
CA ARG A 56 1.20 -13.16 -1.20
C ARG A 56 0.48 -13.69 0.03
N GLN A 57 0.25 -14.99 0.11
CA GLN A 57 -0.27 -15.70 1.27
C GLN A 57 0.89 -16.08 2.22
N TRP A 58 1.23 -15.35 3.28
CA TRP A 58 0.65 -14.14 3.84
C TRP A 58 1.78 -13.17 4.18
N SER A 59 2.29 -12.50 3.19
CA SER A 59 3.37 -11.53 3.31
C SER A 59 3.21 -10.40 2.30
N TRP A 60 3.81 -9.26 2.62
CA TRP A 60 3.90 -8.08 1.78
C TRP A 60 5.34 -7.86 1.33
N GLU A 61 5.50 -7.41 0.10
CA GLU A 61 6.78 -6.94 -0.42
C GLU A 61 6.57 -5.62 -1.16
N PHE A 62 7.42 -4.64 -0.87
CA PHE A 62 7.40 -3.33 -1.50
C PHE A 62 8.69 -3.16 -2.29
N VAL A 63 8.58 -2.95 -3.60
CA VAL A 63 9.72 -2.76 -4.50
C VAL A 63 9.73 -1.31 -4.98
N TYR A 64 10.77 -0.59 -4.61
CA TYR A 64 10.95 0.82 -4.95
C TYR A 64 11.61 1.00 -6.32
N PRO A 65 11.46 2.18 -6.98
CA PRO A 65 12.02 2.42 -8.32
C PRO A 65 13.52 2.21 -8.45
N ASN A 66 14.26 2.41 -7.34
CA ASN A 66 15.71 2.19 -7.29
C ASN A 66 16.11 0.72 -7.03
N GLY A 67 15.15 -0.20 -7.01
CA GLY A 67 15.35 -1.63 -6.78
C GLY A 67 15.42 -2.05 -5.31
N VAL A 68 15.31 -1.13 -4.35
CA VAL A 68 15.19 -1.46 -2.92
C VAL A 68 13.92 -2.24 -2.68
N ARG A 69 14.03 -3.29 -1.87
CA ARG A 69 12.92 -4.15 -1.46
C ARG A 69 12.73 -4.08 0.06
N SER A 70 11.51 -3.95 0.53
CA SER A 70 11.18 -3.87 1.95
C SER A 70 9.95 -4.69 2.28
N SER A 71 9.86 -5.18 3.52
CA SER A 71 8.64 -5.78 4.09
C SER A 71 7.73 -4.76 4.75
N GLU A 72 8.21 -3.53 4.99
CA GLU A 72 7.43 -2.39 5.47
C GLU A 72 7.36 -1.31 4.39
N LEU A 73 6.26 -0.56 4.36
CA LEU A 73 6.08 0.51 3.37
C LEU A 73 6.57 1.84 3.94
N HIS A 74 7.61 2.40 3.38
CA HIS A 74 8.12 3.72 3.72
C HIS A 74 7.68 4.77 2.71
N LEU A 75 7.20 5.90 3.20
CA LEU A 75 6.67 6.99 2.38
C LEU A 75 7.11 8.35 2.93
N PRO A 76 7.45 9.32 2.09
CA PRO A 76 7.64 10.70 2.54
C PRO A 76 6.29 11.38 2.79
N VAL A 77 6.24 12.22 3.83
CA VAL A 77 5.06 13.05 4.12
C VAL A 77 4.86 14.11 3.03
N ASP A 78 3.61 14.46 2.77
CA ASP A 78 3.19 15.49 1.82
C ASP A 78 3.67 15.28 0.37
N GLN A 79 4.15 14.09 0.01
CA GLN A 79 4.47 13.72 -1.36
C GLN A 79 3.50 12.67 -1.89
N ARG A 80 3.17 12.77 -3.16
CA ARG A 80 2.31 11.80 -3.83
C ARG A 80 3.07 10.51 -4.10
N ALA A 81 2.61 9.42 -3.53
CA ALA A 81 3.12 8.09 -3.80
C ALA A 81 2.24 7.37 -4.81
N ASN A 82 2.86 6.81 -5.84
CA ASN A 82 2.19 6.03 -6.88
C ASN A 82 2.51 4.55 -6.67
N PHE A 83 1.48 3.70 -6.72
CA PHE A 83 1.58 2.27 -6.47
C PHE A 83 1.12 1.46 -7.67
N ARG A 84 1.76 0.31 -7.86
CA ARG A 84 1.25 -0.79 -8.67
C ARG A 84 0.96 -1.96 -7.74
N LEU A 85 -0.30 -2.25 -7.52
CA LEU A 85 -0.75 -3.32 -6.65
C LEU A 85 -0.83 -4.61 -7.45
N ILE A 86 -0.14 -5.66 -6.97
CA ILE A 86 0.05 -6.94 -7.65
C ILE A 86 -0.23 -8.07 -6.66
N SER A 87 -1.05 -9.03 -7.04
CA SER A 87 -1.19 -10.30 -6.32
C SER A 87 -0.57 -11.42 -7.11
N GLU A 88 0.24 -12.26 -6.45
CA GLU A 88 0.87 -13.43 -7.07
C GLU A 88 0.03 -14.71 -6.93
N ASP A 89 -0.96 -14.72 -6.06
CA ASP A 89 -1.73 -15.93 -5.75
C ASP A 89 -3.24 -15.72 -5.74
N VAL A 90 -3.80 -15.17 -4.69
CA VAL A 90 -5.24 -15.02 -4.48
C VAL A 90 -5.63 -13.54 -4.37
N LEU A 91 -6.93 -13.29 -4.17
CA LEU A 91 -7.44 -11.94 -3.92
C LEU A 91 -6.94 -11.45 -2.56
N HIS A 92 -6.34 -10.25 -2.53
CA HIS A 92 -5.91 -9.53 -1.34
C HIS A 92 -6.54 -8.15 -1.28
N SER A 93 -6.35 -7.44 -0.18
CA SER A 93 -6.81 -6.06 -0.07
C SER A 93 -5.79 -5.20 0.68
N PHE A 94 -5.30 -4.18 -0.01
CA PHE A 94 -4.44 -3.15 0.57
C PHE A 94 -5.31 -2.20 1.40
N PHE A 95 -5.30 -2.39 2.72
CA PHE A 95 -6.14 -1.63 3.63
C PHE A 95 -5.30 -0.92 4.69
N VAL A 96 -5.28 0.41 4.63
CA VAL A 96 -4.66 1.28 5.63
C VAL A 96 -5.75 2.13 6.28
N PRO A 97 -6.30 1.72 7.44
CA PRO A 97 -7.42 2.42 8.09
C PRO A 97 -7.13 3.89 8.36
N ALA A 98 -5.92 4.22 8.78
CA ALA A 98 -5.51 5.58 9.07
C ALA A 98 -5.60 6.54 7.87
N PHE A 99 -5.45 6.02 6.66
CA PHE A 99 -5.57 6.76 5.40
C PHE A 99 -6.99 6.68 4.83
N ARG A 100 -7.91 5.97 5.49
CA ARG A 100 -9.26 5.66 4.99
C ARG A 100 -9.23 5.02 3.60
N LEU A 101 -8.19 4.22 3.36
CA LEU A 101 -7.90 3.61 2.07
C LEU A 101 -8.11 2.10 2.16
N LYS A 102 -8.94 1.57 1.25
CA LYS A 102 -9.06 0.14 0.96
C LYS A 102 -9.09 -0.04 -0.56
N GLN A 103 -8.17 -0.83 -1.07
CA GLN A 103 -8.09 -1.17 -2.49
C GLN A 103 -7.86 -2.68 -2.63
N ASP A 104 -8.77 -3.35 -3.32
CA ASP A 104 -8.64 -4.79 -3.58
C ASP A 104 -7.59 -5.03 -4.67
N ILE A 105 -6.83 -6.12 -4.52
CA ILE A 105 -5.75 -6.55 -5.42
C ILE A 105 -6.17 -7.86 -6.06
N ILE A 106 -6.40 -7.82 -7.37
CA ILE A 106 -6.96 -8.93 -8.14
C ILE A 106 -5.82 -9.68 -8.84
N PRO A 107 -5.69 -11.00 -8.66
CA PRO A 107 -4.70 -11.81 -9.36
C PRO A 107 -4.78 -11.63 -10.88
N GLY A 108 -3.62 -11.56 -11.54
CA GLY A 108 -3.54 -11.38 -12.98
C GLY A 108 -3.81 -9.95 -13.48
N SER A 109 -4.03 -9.00 -12.56
CA SER A 109 -4.24 -7.58 -12.89
C SER A 109 -3.26 -6.71 -12.11
N ILE A 110 -2.76 -5.65 -12.74
CA ILE A 110 -1.99 -4.59 -12.08
C ILE A 110 -2.91 -3.41 -11.85
N ILE A 111 -3.11 -3.05 -10.59
CA ILE A 111 -4.00 -1.95 -10.22
C ILE A 111 -3.14 -0.74 -9.84
N SER A 112 -3.27 0.34 -10.58
CA SER A 112 -2.58 1.59 -10.28
C SER A 112 -3.39 2.40 -9.27
N TYR A 113 -2.73 2.86 -8.23
CA TYR A 113 -3.31 3.69 -7.19
C TYR A 113 -2.31 4.76 -6.75
N SER A 114 -2.82 5.90 -6.27
CA SER A 114 -1.96 6.97 -5.74
C SER A 114 -2.57 7.54 -4.47
N LEU A 115 -1.71 7.89 -3.53
CA LEU A 115 -2.10 8.58 -2.29
C LEU A 115 -1.02 9.59 -1.88
N THR A 116 -1.42 10.55 -1.06
CA THR A 116 -0.50 11.50 -0.43
C THR A 116 -0.68 11.42 1.07
N PRO A 117 0.29 10.87 1.83
CA PRO A 117 0.21 10.89 3.28
C PRO A 117 0.45 12.32 3.78
N THR A 118 -0.40 12.80 4.70
CA THR A 118 -0.36 14.18 5.21
C THR A 118 0.15 14.28 6.63
N ARG A 119 0.56 13.18 7.24
CA ARG A 119 1.02 13.12 8.62
C ARG A 119 2.08 12.05 8.79
N GLU A 120 3.18 12.41 9.41
CA GLU A 120 4.23 11.48 9.83
C GLU A 120 3.70 10.50 10.89
N GLY A 121 4.30 9.32 10.93
CA GLY A 121 4.00 8.29 11.91
C GLY A 121 4.05 6.88 11.33
N ARG A 122 3.77 5.92 12.21
CA ARG A 122 3.67 4.50 11.86
C ARG A 122 2.21 4.10 11.85
N PHE A 123 1.77 3.53 10.76
CA PHE A 123 0.38 3.15 10.51
C PHE A 123 0.32 1.68 10.12
N ARG A 124 -0.79 1.02 10.43
CA ARG A 124 -0.98 -0.39 10.13
C ARG A 124 -1.56 -0.58 8.71
N LEU A 125 -0.90 -1.43 7.92
CA LEU A 125 -1.45 -2.03 6.71
C LEU A 125 -1.95 -3.43 7.04
N ARG A 126 -3.14 -3.77 6.56
CA ARG A 126 -3.77 -5.09 6.75
C ARG A 126 -4.29 -5.62 5.42
N ASP A 127 -4.30 -6.95 5.30
CA ASP A 127 -5.14 -7.59 4.32
C ASP A 127 -6.60 -7.63 4.82
N ALA A 128 -7.49 -6.95 4.14
CA ALA A 128 -8.92 -6.88 4.50
C ALA A 128 -9.80 -7.76 3.60
N MET A 129 -9.19 -8.69 2.85
CA MET A 129 -9.86 -9.71 2.06
C MET A 129 -9.51 -11.09 2.62
N PHE A 130 -10.48 -12.01 2.59
CA PHE A 130 -10.21 -13.38 2.99
C PHE A 130 -9.30 -14.04 1.94
N SER A 131 -8.02 -14.14 2.26
CA SER A 131 -6.98 -14.75 1.42
C SER A 131 -6.50 -16.11 1.94
N GLY A 132 -7.28 -16.77 2.80
CA GLY A 132 -6.99 -18.10 3.35
C GLY A 132 -6.86 -18.10 4.88
N ALA A 133 -6.40 -19.21 5.46
CA ALA A 133 -6.48 -19.50 6.90
C ALA A 133 -5.74 -18.49 7.80
N TYR A 134 -4.70 -17.85 7.29
CA TYR A 134 -3.88 -16.91 8.08
C TYR A 134 -3.92 -15.47 7.52
N PHE A 135 -4.99 -15.11 6.79
CA PHE A 135 -5.12 -13.78 6.20
C PHE A 135 -5.05 -12.65 7.23
N SER A 136 -5.52 -12.89 8.47
CA SER A 136 -5.44 -11.92 9.55
C SER A 136 -4.01 -11.59 9.99
N GLN A 137 -3.06 -12.47 9.70
CA GLN A 137 -1.64 -12.25 9.97
C GLN A 137 -0.94 -11.48 8.86
N ASN A 138 -1.57 -11.35 7.68
CA ASN A 138 -1.01 -10.62 6.56
C ASN A 138 -1.07 -9.10 6.80
N GLN A 139 -0.24 -8.66 7.72
CA GLN A 139 -0.15 -7.28 8.19
C GLN A 139 1.30 -6.82 8.15
N THR A 140 1.48 -5.52 7.92
CA THR A 140 2.76 -4.84 8.01
C THR A 140 2.55 -3.38 8.36
N ASP A 141 3.61 -2.62 8.49
CA ASP A 141 3.53 -1.20 8.82
C ASP A 141 3.75 -0.31 7.60
N VAL A 142 3.10 0.84 7.64
CA VAL A 142 3.35 1.98 6.76
C VAL A 142 4.00 3.06 7.59
N ILE A 143 5.23 3.40 7.26
CA ILE A 143 6.05 4.38 7.97
C ILE A 143 6.09 5.65 7.11
N VAL A 144 5.49 6.71 7.63
CA VAL A 144 5.51 8.01 6.97
C VAL A 144 6.52 8.89 7.67
N GLU A 145 7.50 9.37 6.93
CA GLU A 145 8.66 10.09 7.43
C GLU A 145 8.81 11.44 6.71
N SER A 146 9.69 12.30 7.22
CA SER A 146 10.12 13.47 6.47
C SER A 146 10.83 13.06 5.18
N ASP A 147 10.85 13.94 4.19
CA ASP A 147 11.53 13.68 2.91
C ASP A 147 13.02 13.33 3.09
N GLU A 148 13.69 14.04 4.01
CA GLU A 148 15.09 13.80 4.34
C GLU A 148 15.30 12.40 4.94
N ALA A 149 14.51 12.02 5.96
CA ALA A 149 14.57 10.71 6.60
C ALA A 149 14.28 9.57 5.63
N TYR A 150 13.25 9.73 4.78
CA TYR A 150 12.93 8.77 3.72
C TYR A 150 14.10 8.59 2.73
N GLY A 151 14.69 9.70 2.28
CA GLY A 151 15.83 9.66 1.36
C GLY A 151 17.06 8.98 1.96
N ASP A 152 17.33 9.21 3.25
CA ASP A 152 18.44 8.57 3.96
C ASP A 152 18.17 7.08 4.22
N TRP A 153 16.93 6.71 4.61
CA TRP A 153 16.54 5.32 4.71
C TRP A 153 16.74 4.58 3.38
N LEU A 154 16.28 5.18 2.28
CA LEU A 154 16.37 4.57 0.96
C LEU A 154 17.83 4.33 0.52
N LYS A 155 18.72 5.31 0.74
CA LYS A 155 20.16 5.19 0.45
C LYS A 155 20.86 4.16 1.34
N ALA A 156 20.52 4.13 2.63
CA ALA A 156 21.08 3.18 3.57
C ALA A 156 20.65 1.75 3.26
N THR A 157 19.36 1.57 2.97
CA THR A 157 18.75 0.27 2.68
C THR A 157 19.23 -0.31 1.35
N ALA A 158 19.49 0.51 0.34
CA ALA A 158 20.05 0.05 -0.94
C ALA A 158 21.40 -0.66 -0.81
N LYS A 159 22.14 -0.41 0.29
CA LYS A 159 23.45 -1.03 0.55
C LYS A 159 23.36 -2.35 1.31
N LYS A 160 22.17 -2.67 1.87
CA LYS A 160 21.98 -3.89 2.64
C LYS A 160 21.81 -5.08 1.70
N PRO A 161 22.33 -6.27 2.04
CA PRO A 161 22.09 -7.48 1.27
C PRO A 161 20.62 -7.90 1.39
N LEU A 162 20.18 -8.70 0.41
CA LEU A 162 18.87 -9.34 0.46
C LEU A 162 18.85 -10.39 1.57
N GLN A 163 17.80 -10.39 2.37
CA GLN A 163 17.54 -11.33 3.45
C GLN A 163 16.04 -11.65 3.52
N PRO A 164 15.64 -12.77 4.17
CA PRO A 164 14.22 -13.08 4.31
C PRO A 164 13.48 -11.97 5.05
N GLY A 165 12.38 -11.51 4.46
CA GLY A 165 11.48 -10.53 5.03
C GLY A 165 10.45 -11.12 5.99
N LEU A 166 9.48 -10.32 6.40
CA LEU A 166 8.39 -10.74 7.28
C LEU A 166 7.54 -11.83 6.62
N ASP A 167 7.33 -12.92 7.37
CA ASP A 167 6.40 -14.00 7.04
C ASP A 167 5.57 -14.33 8.30
N PRO A 168 4.59 -13.50 8.67
CA PRO A 168 3.86 -13.64 9.92
C PRO A 168 2.93 -14.87 9.96
N GLY A 169 2.59 -15.42 8.80
CA GLY A 169 1.78 -16.64 8.69
C GLY A 169 2.55 -17.93 9.03
N ARG A 170 3.85 -17.97 8.78
CA ARG A 170 4.70 -19.16 8.92
C ARG A 170 4.70 -19.78 10.32
N PRO A 171 4.91 -19.01 11.41
CA PRO A 171 4.95 -19.58 12.76
C PRO A 171 3.62 -20.23 13.18
N LEU A 172 2.50 -19.72 12.69
CA LEU A 172 1.17 -20.29 12.97
C LEU A 172 0.96 -21.58 12.19
N TYR A 173 1.34 -21.60 10.93
CA TYR A 173 1.29 -22.78 10.09
C TYR A 173 2.14 -23.93 10.67
N ASP A 174 3.41 -23.65 11.01
CA ASP A 174 4.34 -24.64 11.55
C ASP A 174 3.86 -25.20 12.90
N ARG A 175 3.33 -24.34 13.79
CA ARG A 175 2.70 -24.78 15.04
C ARG A 175 1.49 -25.69 14.81
N ARG A 176 0.66 -25.40 13.82
CA ARG A 176 -0.48 -26.22 13.45
C ARG A 176 -0.04 -27.60 12.97
N ILE A 177 0.95 -27.66 12.07
CA ILE A 177 1.51 -28.91 11.56
C ILE A 177 2.13 -29.71 12.69
N ALA A 178 2.93 -29.09 13.55
CA ALA A 178 3.57 -29.77 14.70
C ALA A 178 2.55 -30.37 15.69
N ARG A 179 1.38 -29.74 15.87
CA ARG A 179 0.30 -30.27 16.71
C ARG A 179 -0.49 -31.42 16.07
N GLY A 180 -0.33 -31.65 14.76
CA GLY A 180 -1.13 -32.62 14.02
C GLY A 180 -2.61 -32.25 13.93
N ASP A 181 -2.93 -30.96 13.99
CA ASP A 181 -4.31 -30.47 13.93
C ASP A 181 -4.95 -30.88 12.59
N LYS A 182 -5.92 -31.77 12.65
CA LYS A 182 -6.69 -32.28 11.49
C LYS A 182 -7.83 -31.33 11.07
N GLY A 183 -7.66 -30.02 11.28
CA GLY A 183 -8.64 -29.04 10.85
C GLY A 183 -8.74 -28.93 9.31
N TRP A 184 -9.43 -27.89 8.83
CA TRP A 184 -9.55 -27.62 7.40
C TRP A 184 -8.20 -27.60 6.71
N ALA A 185 -8.13 -28.24 5.53
CA ALA A 185 -6.94 -28.18 4.71
C ALA A 185 -6.57 -26.70 4.45
N THR A 186 -5.32 -26.37 4.66
CA THR A 186 -4.78 -25.04 4.35
C THR A 186 -3.54 -25.17 3.49
N VAL A 187 -3.33 -24.19 2.63
CA VAL A 187 -2.08 -24.12 1.86
C VAL A 187 -0.93 -23.67 2.78
N PRO A 188 0.30 -24.11 2.52
CA PRO A 188 1.46 -23.55 3.21
C PRO A 188 1.61 -22.07 2.86
N PRO A 189 2.13 -21.25 3.79
CA PRO A 189 2.51 -19.86 3.47
C PRO A 189 3.47 -19.81 2.29
N ALA A 190 3.33 -18.79 1.45
CA ALA A 190 4.31 -18.50 0.42
C ALA A 190 5.71 -18.34 1.04
N PRO A 191 6.80 -18.60 0.31
CA PRO A 191 8.14 -18.29 0.81
C PRO A 191 8.28 -16.82 1.19
N ALA A 192 9.00 -16.55 2.30
CA ALA A 192 9.30 -15.19 2.72
C ALA A 192 9.93 -14.40 1.56
N PRO A 193 9.51 -13.16 1.31
CA PRO A 193 10.13 -12.33 0.29
C PRO A 193 11.59 -12.04 0.62
N MET A 194 12.44 -11.95 -0.39
CA MET A 194 13.84 -11.58 -0.21
C MET A 194 13.97 -10.07 -0.34
N VAL A 195 14.27 -9.39 0.77
CA VAL A 195 14.23 -7.93 0.89
C VAL A 195 15.53 -7.36 1.47
N ASN A 196 15.80 -6.10 1.19
CA ASN A 196 16.89 -5.34 1.80
C ASN A 196 16.54 -4.89 3.22
N ASP A 197 15.23 -4.61 3.46
CA ASP A 197 14.70 -4.24 4.76
C ASP A 197 13.64 -5.27 5.20
N PRO A 198 13.97 -6.15 6.16
CA PRO A 198 13.05 -7.20 6.59
C PRO A 198 11.90 -6.67 7.44
N GLY A 199 11.92 -5.41 7.86
CA GLY A 199 11.00 -4.83 8.82
C GLY A 199 11.31 -5.22 10.27
N ASP A 200 10.51 -4.74 11.20
CA ASP A 200 10.67 -5.00 12.63
C ASP A 200 9.70 -6.09 13.11
N PRO A 201 10.19 -7.33 13.36
CA PRO A 201 9.35 -8.42 13.82
C PRO A 201 8.90 -8.28 15.28
N SER A 202 9.46 -7.33 16.04
CA SER A 202 9.17 -7.13 17.48
C SER A 202 7.90 -6.33 17.71
N ILE A 203 7.34 -5.71 16.67
CA ILE A 203 6.12 -4.93 16.81
C ILE A 203 4.92 -5.88 16.84
N PRO A 204 4.16 -5.93 17.94
CA PRO A 204 3.01 -6.81 18.05
C PRO A 204 2.01 -6.48 16.94
N HIS A 205 1.64 -7.49 16.18
CA HIS A 205 0.58 -7.36 15.15
C HIS A 205 -0.83 -7.45 15.75
N ASP A 206 -0.92 -7.28 17.07
CA ASP A 206 -2.15 -7.37 17.83
C ASP A 206 -2.71 -5.97 18.14
N ALA A 207 -3.68 -5.57 17.35
CA ALA A 207 -4.78 -4.69 17.77
C ALA A 207 -5.81 -4.52 16.64
#